data_03b5f30a49083ae1397d5b71f05dec31
#
_entry.id   03b5f30a49083ae1397d5b71f05dec31
#
_cell.length_a   1.000
_cell.length_b   1.000
_cell.length_c   1.000
_cell.angle_alpha   90.00
_cell.angle_beta   90.00
_cell.angle_gamma   90.00
#
_symmetry.space_group_name_H-M   'P 1'
#
loop_
_entity.id
_entity.type
_entity.pdbx_description
1 polymer ?
#
loop_
_entity_poly.entity_id
_entity_poly.type
_entity_poly.pdbx_seq_one_letter_code
_entity_poly.pdbx_strand_id
1 'polypeptide(L)' 'MTSDPLHDVMVYQVAMVDALSGVSIGDRWTVWIGTESEGSYDSEGEAIESALALAAEHGRPAWLTREGRQAILL' A
#
# COMPACT_ATOMS: atom_id res chain seq x y z
N MET A 1 23.89 -5.58 -5.34
CA MET A 1 22.66 -5.92 -6.08
C MET A 1 21.55 -4.95 -5.66
N THR A 2 20.98 -4.26 -6.61
CA THR A 2 19.89 -3.32 -6.33
C THR A 2 18.61 -4.10 -6.05
N SER A 3 17.85 -3.65 -5.05
CA SER A 3 16.56 -4.24 -4.74
C SER A 3 15.58 -3.97 -5.90
N ASP A 4 14.86 -5.01 -6.32
CA ASP A 4 13.84 -4.87 -7.35
C ASP A 4 12.59 -4.27 -6.71
N PRO A 5 12.12 -3.08 -7.16
CA PRO A 5 10.92 -2.45 -6.58
C PRO A 5 9.69 -3.35 -6.63
N LEU A 6 9.64 -4.29 -7.58
CA LEU A 6 8.50 -5.23 -7.69
C LEU A 6 8.43 -6.22 -6.53
N HIS A 7 9.51 -6.37 -5.76
CA HIS A 7 9.57 -7.28 -4.61
C HIS A 7 9.50 -6.56 -3.27
N ASP A 8 9.49 -5.23 -3.28
CA ASP A 8 9.35 -4.45 -2.04
C ASP A 8 7.90 -4.48 -1.55
N VAL A 9 7.73 -4.18 -0.26
CA VAL A 9 6.40 -4.04 0.32
C VAL A 9 5.84 -2.68 -0.08
N MET A 10 4.66 -2.67 -0.67
CA MET A 10 4.02 -1.43 -1.15
C MET A 10 2.68 -1.22 -0.48
N VAL A 11 2.45 -0.01 -0.01
CA VAL A 11 1.15 0.42 0.48
C VAL A 11 0.57 1.39 -0.54
N TYR A 12 -0.61 1.06 -1.08
CA TYR A 12 -1.30 1.92 -2.05
C TYR A 12 -2.58 2.47 -1.44
N GLN A 13 -2.76 3.77 -1.59
CA GLN A 13 -4.03 4.42 -1.30
C GLN A 13 -4.97 4.21 -2.49
N VAL A 14 -6.14 3.64 -2.23
CA VAL A 14 -7.14 3.36 -3.26
C VAL A 14 -8.40 4.13 -2.94
N ALA A 15 -8.82 5.01 -3.85
CA ALA A 15 -10.07 5.73 -3.71
C ALA A 15 -11.23 4.79 -3.99
N MET A 16 -12.19 4.77 -3.07
CA MET A 16 -13.44 4.01 -3.24
C MET A 16 -14.49 4.93 -3.85
N VAL A 17 -15.08 4.49 -4.95
CA VAL A 17 -16.05 5.28 -5.70
C VAL A 17 -17.37 4.52 -5.80
N ASP A 18 -18.47 5.21 -5.55
CA ASP A 18 -19.81 4.64 -5.77
C ASP A 18 -20.00 4.40 -7.28
N ALA A 19 -20.30 3.15 -7.64
CA ALA A 19 -20.44 2.74 -9.04
C ALA A 19 -21.58 3.45 -9.76
N LEU A 20 -22.61 3.88 -9.03
CA LEU A 20 -23.79 4.52 -9.63
C LEU A 20 -23.63 6.03 -9.77
N SER A 21 -23.03 6.69 -8.79
CA SER A 21 -22.95 8.15 -8.77
C SER A 21 -21.57 8.69 -9.17
N GLY A 22 -20.53 7.86 -9.12
CA GLY A 22 -19.16 8.30 -9.34
C GLY A 22 -18.59 9.14 -8.22
N VAL A 23 -19.28 9.24 -7.08
CA VAL A 23 -18.86 10.04 -5.94
C VAL A 23 -17.91 9.23 -5.07
N SER A 24 -16.84 9.88 -4.60
CA SER A 24 -15.90 9.26 -3.66
C SER A 24 -16.59 8.98 -2.33
N ILE A 25 -16.51 7.74 -1.84
CA ILE A 25 -17.09 7.32 -0.58
C ILE A 25 -16.04 6.99 0.49
N GLY A 26 -14.79 7.31 0.22
CA GLY A 26 -13.69 7.11 1.15
C GLY A 26 -12.47 6.52 0.48
N ASP A 27 -11.48 6.25 1.28
CA ASP A 27 -10.23 5.64 0.84
C ASP A 27 -9.98 4.32 1.55
N ARG A 28 -9.27 3.43 0.88
CA ARG A 28 -8.72 2.21 1.47
C ARG A 28 -7.24 2.15 1.18
N TRP A 29 -6.53 1.39 1.98
CA TRP A 29 -5.10 1.16 1.78
C TRP A 29 -4.85 -0.31 1.60
N THR A 30 -4.19 -0.68 0.52
CA THR A 30 -3.84 -2.07 0.21
C THR A 30 -2.35 -2.27 0.38
N VAL A 31 -1.97 -3.41 0.94
CA VAL A 31 -0.57 -3.78 1.14
C VAL A 31 -0.22 -4.89 0.16
N TRP A 32 0.86 -4.71 -0.57
CA TRP A 32 1.32 -5.65 -1.59
C TRP A 32 2.77 -6.03 -1.38
N ILE A 33 3.11 -7.26 -1.70
CA ILE A 33 4.49 -7.72 -1.88
C ILE A 33 4.60 -8.20 -3.32
N GLY A 34 5.38 -7.48 -4.14
CA GLY A 34 5.47 -7.79 -5.56
C GLY A 34 4.10 -7.73 -6.21
N THR A 35 3.61 -8.85 -6.71
CA THR A 35 2.31 -8.96 -7.37
C THR A 35 1.21 -9.54 -6.48
N GLU A 36 1.51 -9.83 -5.22
CA GLU A 36 0.55 -10.43 -4.29
C GLU A 36 -0.01 -9.41 -3.31
N SER A 37 -1.34 -9.35 -3.20
CA SER A 37 -2.02 -8.53 -2.21
C SER A 37 -2.02 -9.26 -0.87
N GLU A 38 -1.49 -8.61 0.17
CA GLU A 38 -1.43 -9.18 1.51
C GLU A 38 -2.57 -8.72 2.41
N GLY A 39 -3.26 -7.66 2.04
CA GLY A 39 -4.39 -7.19 2.83
C GLY A 39 -4.89 -5.83 2.40
N SER A 40 -6.04 -5.46 2.96
CA SER A 40 -6.68 -4.18 2.73
C SER A 40 -7.15 -3.63 4.08
N TYR A 41 -6.97 -2.32 4.28
CA TYR A 41 -7.21 -1.67 5.57
C TYR A 41 -8.01 -0.39 5.38
N ASP A 42 -8.79 -0.03 6.39
CA ASP A 42 -9.61 1.18 6.37
C ASP A 42 -8.83 2.42 6.81
N SER A 43 -7.67 2.23 7.44
CA SER A 43 -6.83 3.34 7.86
C SER A 43 -5.41 3.20 7.37
N GLU A 44 -4.78 4.35 7.07
CA GLU A 44 -3.38 4.41 6.65
C GLU A 44 -2.45 3.84 7.73
N GLY A 45 -2.72 4.16 9.00
CA GLY A 45 -1.90 3.70 10.11
C GLY A 45 -1.85 2.19 10.22
N GLU A 46 -2.99 1.52 10.08
CA GLU A 46 -3.05 0.06 10.11
C GLU A 46 -2.30 -0.57 8.94
N ALA A 47 -2.45 0.02 7.75
CA ALA A 47 -1.74 -0.46 6.56
C ALA A 47 -0.23 -0.30 6.71
N ILE A 48 0.22 0.83 7.24
CA ILE A 48 1.63 1.09 7.48
C ILE A 48 2.21 0.09 8.50
N GLU A 49 1.52 -0.16 9.60
CA GLU A 49 1.94 -1.14 10.59
C GLU A 49 2.10 -2.52 9.97
N SER A 50 1.12 -2.96 9.19
CA SER A 50 1.17 -4.23 8.50
C SER A 50 2.33 -4.30 7.52
N ALA A 51 2.53 -3.24 6.75
CA ALA A 51 3.62 -3.16 5.77
C ALA A 51 4.99 -3.21 6.44
N LEU A 52 5.17 -2.51 7.55
CA LEU A 52 6.43 -2.52 8.28
C LEU A 52 6.75 -3.90 8.88
N ALA A 53 5.72 -4.59 9.39
CA ALA A 53 5.88 -5.95 9.89
C ALA A 53 6.29 -6.91 8.79
N LEU A 54 5.65 -6.83 7.63
CA LEU A 54 5.99 -7.64 6.47
C LEU A 54 7.40 -7.31 5.94
N ALA A 55 7.74 -6.04 5.90
CA ALA A 55 9.06 -5.61 5.46
C ALA A 55 10.15 -6.19 6.36
N ALA A 56 9.96 -6.16 7.67
CA ALA A 56 10.89 -6.76 8.62
C ALA A 56 10.98 -8.27 8.45
N GLU A 57 9.86 -8.93 8.23
CA GLU A 57 9.81 -10.39 8.05
C GLU A 57 10.56 -10.82 6.78
N HIS A 58 10.40 -10.07 5.69
CA HIS A 58 11.01 -10.40 4.40
C HIS A 58 12.36 -9.73 4.16
N GLY A 59 12.83 -8.88 5.06
CA GLY A 59 14.07 -8.14 4.88
C GLY A 59 14.03 -7.19 3.69
N ARG A 60 12.87 -6.58 3.43
CA ARG A 60 12.66 -5.68 2.29
C ARG A 60 12.19 -4.31 2.78
N PRO A 61 12.48 -3.24 2.02
CA PRO A 61 11.93 -1.92 2.35
C PRO A 61 10.42 -1.88 2.12
N ALA A 62 9.76 -1.00 2.84
CA ALA A 62 8.33 -0.72 2.67
C ALA A 62 8.15 0.71 2.15
N TRP A 63 7.21 0.89 1.25
CA TRP A 63 6.92 2.17 0.60
C TRP A 63 5.45 2.50 0.72
N LEU A 64 5.15 3.78 0.85
CA LEU A 64 3.78 4.30 0.85
C LEU A 64 3.56 5.12 -0.41
N THR A 65 2.52 4.78 -1.16
CA THR A 65 2.12 5.51 -2.36
C THR A 65 0.72 6.09 -2.14
N ARG A 66 0.62 7.41 -2.14
CA ARG A 66 -0.65 8.13 -2.11
C ARG A 66 -1.00 8.54 -3.53
N GLU A 67 -2.30 8.66 -3.78
CA GLU A 67 -2.80 9.04 -5.11
C GLU A 67 -2.16 10.33 -5.61
N GLY A 68 -1.60 10.28 -6.82
CA GLY A 68 -0.97 11.44 -7.46
C GLY A 68 0.36 11.88 -6.86
N ARG A 69 0.96 11.07 -5.97
CA ARG A 69 2.22 11.42 -5.31
C ARG A 69 3.28 10.34 -5.51
N GLN A 70 4.52 10.72 -5.32
CA GLN A 70 5.64 9.78 -5.36
C GLN A 70 5.61 8.84 -4.15
N ALA A 71 6.13 7.63 -4.34
CA ALA A 71 6.28 6.69 -3.25
C ALA A 71 7.26 7.22 -2.19
N ILE A 72 6.90 7.02 -0.94
CA ILE A 72 7.69 7.46 0.21
C ILE A 72 8.21 6.23 0.94
N LEU A 73 9.51 6.20 1.22
CA LEU A 73 10.11 5.11 1.99
C LEU A 73 9.65 5.21 3.45
N LEU A 74 9.13 4.11 3.97
CA LEU A 74 8.66 4.03 5.35
C LEU A 74 9.75 3.66 6.35
#